data_2dbe16227f2ffb1f366f9d89b983a8fb
#
_entry.id   2dbe16227f2ffb1f366f9d89b983a8fb
#
_cell.length_a   1.000
_cell.length_b   1.000
_cell.length_c   1.000
_cell.angle_alpha   90.00
_cell.angle_beta   90.00
_cell.angle_gamma   90.00
#
_symmetry.space_group_name_H-M   'P 1'
#
loop_
_entity.id
_entity.type
_entity.pdbx_description
1 polymer ?
#
loop_
_entity_poly.entity_id
_entity_poly.type
_entity_poly.pdbx_seq_one_letter_code
_entity_poly.pdbx_strand_id
1 'polypeptide(L)'
;MSPVTVPADNAFTLAACAEMIYLDKPFLERVDAIAARGLKVEIWDWTAKDLQALAARRGDGVEIVSMTGYVEGDLTTEEGVARILSTAEESLRAAETIDCPRLNFHGTGLGGGGIPVVANAHPTPGDWLRAVDTCRRLAELGERYGRIFTLENLNTAVDHPGCPFARASDTRALVAAVDSPPTCG
;
A
#
# COMPACT_ATOMS: atom_id res chain seq x y z
N MET A 1 1.19 -33.92 -9.66
CA MET A 1 0.24 -32.92 -9.16
C MET A 1 -0.43 -32.30 -10.37
N SER A 2 -1.75 -32.45 -10.51
CA SER A 2 -2.50 -31.83 -11.59
C SER A 2 -2.52 -30.30 -11.40
N PRO A 3 -2.38 -29.50 -12.47
CA PRO A 3 -2.47 -28.06 -12.35
C PRO A 3 -3.87 -27.67 -11.85
N VAL A 4 -3.92 -26.78 -10.86
CA VAL A 4 -5.18 -26.17 -10.42
C VAL A 4 -5.65 -25.24 -11.53
N THR A 5 -6.72 -25.64 -12.23
CA THR A 5 -7.35 -24.78 -13.23
C THR A 5 -8.27 -23.80 -12.50
N VAL A 6 -7.89 -22.51 -12.48
CA VAL A 6 -8.76 -21.42 -12.00
C VAL A 6 -9.80 -21.16 -13.09
N PRO A 7 -11.11 -21.10 -12.77
CA PRO A 7 -12.13 -20.77 -13.76
C PRO A 7 -11.88 -19.39 -14.37
N ALA A 8 -12.07 -19.21 -15.67
CA ALA A 8 -11.78 -17.99 -16.40
C ALA A 8 -12.52 -16.74 -15.86
N ASP A 9 -13.69 -16.93 -15.25
CA ASP A 9 -14.53 -15.85 -14.69
C ASP A 9 -14.09 -15.37 -13.30
N ASN A 10 -13.09 -16.03 -12.70
CA ASN A 10 -12.50 -15.69 -11.39
C ASN A 10 -10.97 -15.58 -11.45
N ALA A 11 -10.41 -15.29 -12.60
CA ALA A 11 -8.97 -15.13 -12.76
C ALA A 11 -8.49 -13.88 -11.99
N PHE A 12 -7.59 -14.07 -11.03
CA PHE A 12 -6.94 -12.96 -10.37
C PHE A 12 -6.06 -12.18 -11.36
N THR A 13 -6.11 -10.86 -11.29
CA THR A 13 -5.13 -10.02 -11.96
C THR A 13 -3.83 -10.04 -11.14
N LEU A 14 -2.75 -10.49 -11.76
CA LEU A 14 -1.46 -10.58 -11.09
C LEU A 14 -0.68 -9.28 -11.25
N ALA A 15 -0.06 -8.84 -10.17
CA ALA A 15 0.88 -7.73 -10.15
C ALA A 15 2.24 -8.18 -9.63
N ALA A 16 3.29 -7.48 -10.01
CA ALA A 16 4.63 -7.68 -9.48
C ALA A 16 5.21 -6.34 -8.99
N CYS A 17 5.88 -6.39 -7.83
CA CYS A 17 6.53 -5.24 -7.24
C CYS A 17 7.85 -4.94 -7.95
N ALA A 18 8.00 -3.74 -8.50
CA ALA A 18 9.19 -3.32 -9.23
C ALA A 18 10.42 -3.13 -8.34
N GLU A 19 10.24 -3.03 -7.02
CA GLU A 19 11.33 -3.02 -6.05
C GLU A 19 11.87 -4.42 -5.73
N MET A 20 11.17 -5.49 -6.13
CA MET A 20 11.51 -6.86 -5.73
C MET A 20 12.10 -7.71 -6.85
N ILE A 21 11.86 -7.34 -8.12
CA ILE A 21 12.27 -8.15 -9.28
C ILE A 21 13.02 -7.31 -10.32
N TYR A 22 13.81 -7.98 -11.17
CA TYR A 22 14.66 -7.35 -12.18
C TYR A 22 15.62 -6.30 -11.61
N LEU A 23 16.19 -6.58 -10.42
CA LEU A 23 17.03 -5.63 -9.68
C LEU A 23 18.35 -5.29 -10.41
N ASP A 24 18.70 -6.03 -11.43
CA ASP A 24 19.81 -5.76 -12.37
C ASP A 24 19.52 -4.62 -13.35
N LYS A 25 18.28 -4.12 -13.40
CA LYS A 25 17.84 -3.07 -14.33
C LYS A 25 17.56 -1.73 -13.63
N PRO A 26 17.68 -0.60 -14.34
CA PRO A 26 17.11 0.68 -13.90
C PRO A 26 15.60 0.56 -13.64
N PHE A 27 15.08 1.36 -12.70
CA PHE A 27 13.70 1.22 -12.21
C PHE A 27 12.64 1.21 -13.33
N LEU A 28 12.69 2.16 -14.26
CA LEU A 28 11.73 2.23 -15.36
C LEU A 28 11.81 1.02 -16.30
N GLU A 29 12.98 0.46 -16.50
CA GLU A 29 13.14 -0.78 -17.29
C GLU A 29 12.57 -2.01 -16.56
N ARG A 30 12.54 -2.01 -15.21
CA ARG A 30 11.86 -3.05 -14.42
C ARG A 30 10.36 -3.01 -14.67
N VAL A 31 9.79 -1.81 -14.63
CA VAL A 31 8.37 -1.56 -14.92
C VAL A 31 8.01 -2.08 -16.31
N ASP A 32 8.80 -1.72 -17.33
CA ASP A 32 8.63 -2.18 -18.69
C ASP A 32 8.73 -3.70 -18.82
N ALA A 33 9.71 -4.32 -18.12
CA ALA A 33 9.90 -5.78 -18.13
C ALA A 33 8.75 -6.54 -17.45
N ILE A 34 8.15 -5.98 -16.40
CA ILE A 34 6.97 -6.54 -15.73
C ILE A 34 5.77 -6.50 -16.68
N ALA A 35 5.50 -5.34 -17.28
CA ALA A 35 4.40 -5.16 -18.22
C ALA A 35 4.53 -6.05 -19.45
N ALA A 36 5.73 -6.25 -19.98
CA ALA A 36 6.02 -7.14 -21.10
C ALA A 36 5.69 -8.63 -20.81
N ARG A 37 5.51 -9.01 -19.52
CA ARG A 37 5.05 -10.34 -19.10
C ARG A 37 3.53 -10.41 -18.92
N GLY A 38 2.80 -9.34 -19.24
CA GLY A 38 1.36 -9.25 -19.03
C GLY A 38 0.95 -9.09 -17.56
N LEU A 39 1.88 -8.70 -16.70
CA LEU A 39 1.65 -8.43 -15.29
C LEU A 39 1.37 -6.95 -15.06
N LYS A 40 0.55 -6.65 -14.06
CA LYS A 40 0.42 -5.28 -13.53
C LYS A 40 1.61 -4.95 -12.65
N VAL A 41 1.80 -3.67 -12.36
CA VAL A 41 2.95 -3.18 -11.58
C VAL A 41 2.47 -2.71 -10.21
N GLU A 42 3.22 -3.08 -9.19
CA GLU A 42 3.21 -2.44 -7.87
C GLU A 42 4.50 -1.65 -7.70
N ILE A 43 4.40 -0.49 -7.06
CA ILE A 43 5.56 0.31 -6.64
C ILE A 43 5.47 0.65 -5.15
N TRP A 44 6.63 0.82 -4.50
CA TRP A 44 6.66 1.28 -3.11
C TRP A 44 6.81 2.80 -3.05
N ASP A 45 7.87 3.30 -2.43
CA ASP A 45 8.10 4.74 -2.28
C ASP A 45 8.09 5.48 -3.63
N TRP A 46 7.11 6.37 -3.81
CA TRP A 46 6.95 7.18 -5.00
C TRP A 46 7.81 8.45 -4.99
N THR A 47 8.31 8.88 -3.83
CA THR A 47 8.96 10.19 -3.63
C THR A 47 10.25 10.36 -4.43
N ALA A 48 10.97 9.27 -4.66
CA ALA A 48 12.22 9.25 -5.43
C ALA A 48 12.03 8.81 -6.89
N LYS A 49 10.76 8.76 -7.40
CA LYS A 49 10.46 8.26 -8.74
C LYS A 49 10.03 9.38 -9.69
N ASP A 50 10.36 9.22 -10.96
CA ASP A 50 9.85 10.09 -12.03
C ASP A 50 8.40 9.68 -12.37
N LEU A 51 7.45 10.34 -11.69
CA LEU A 51 6.02 10.07 -11.88
C LEU A 51 5.54 10.41 -13.30
N GLN A 52 6.15 11.40 -13.95
CA GLN A 52 5.79 11.76 -15.32
C GLN A 52 6.23 10.68 -16.31
N ALA A 53 7.44 10.14 -16.14
CA ALA A 53 7.93 9.03 -16.94
C ALA A 53 7.10 7.75 -16.71
N LEU A 54 6.60 7.51 -15.48
CA LEU A 54 5.67 6.41 -15.19
C LEU A 54 4.31 6.63 -15.86
N ALA A 55 3.76 7.84 -15.76
CA ALA A 55 2.48 8.20 -16.39
C ALA A 55 2.53 8.03 -17.91
N ALA A 56 3.64 8.43 -18.56
CA ALA A 56 3.82 8.27 -20.00
C ALA A 56 3.71 6.81 -20.45
N ARG A 57 4.17 5.85 -19.65
CA ARG A 57 4.14 4.40 -19.97
C ARG A 57 2.75 3.79 -20.02
N ARG A 58 1.72 4.49 -19.52
CA ARG A 58 0.33 4.04 -19.66
C ARG A 58 -0.08 3.91 -21.13
N GLY A 59 0.44 4.79 -21.99
CA GLY A 59 0.24 4.70 -23.44
C GLY A 59 0.79 3.40 -24.06
N ASP A 60 1.77 2.79 -23.42
CA ASP A 60 2.41 1.53 -23.80
C ASP A 60 1.79 0.31 -23.08
N GLY A 61 0.68 0.51 -22.36
CA GLY A 61 -0.05 -0.56 -21.67
C GLY A 61 0.47 -0.91 -20.28
N VAL A 62 1.34 -0.12 -19.69
CA VAL A 62 1.75 -0.27 -18.29
C VAL A 62 0.61 0.19 -17.37
N GLU A 63 0.23 -0.67 -16.42
CA GLU A 63 -0.76 -0.36 -15.40
C GLU A 63 -0.14 -0.51 -14.02
N ILE A 64 -0.05 0.60 -13.27
CA ILE A 64 0.37 0.59 -11.87
C ILE A 64 -0.90 0.46 -11.03
N VAL A 65 -1.03 -0.65 -10.30
CA VAL A 65 -2.28 -1.01 -9.60
C VAL A 65 -2.21 -0.86 -8.10
N SER A 66 -1.02 -0.71 -7.55
CA SER A 66 -0.76 -0.53 -6.11
C SER A 66 0.50 0.31 -5.89
N MET A 67 0.48 1.16 -4.88
CA MET A 67 1.64 1.92 -4.42
C MET A 67 1.56 2.17 -2.92
N THR A 68 2.68 2.54 -2.27
CA THR A 68 2.65 2.99 -0.88
C THR A 68 1.87 4.30 -0.77
N GLY A 69 0.92 4.34 0.12
CA GLY A 69 -0.08 5.40 0.25
C GLY A 69 0.23 6.46 1.28
N TYR A 70 1.44 6.51 1.80
CA TYR A 70 1.92 7.52 2.74
C TYR A 70 3.46 7.56 2.69
N VAL A 71 4.08 8.58 3.27
CA VAL A 71 5.55 8.69 3.32
C VAL A 71 6.07 8.47 4.73
N GLU A 72 5.38 9.04 5.72
CA GLU A 72 5.75 8.94 7.13
C GLU A 72 4.52 8.96 8.04
N GLY A 73 4.71 8.56 9.30
CA GLY A 73 3.69 8.55 10.33
C GLY A 73 3.41 7.15 10.87
N ASP A 74 2.50 7.08 11.83
CA ASP A 74 2.06 5.85 12.48
C ASP A 74 0.61 5.98 13.00
N LEU A 75 -0.01 4.85 13.32
CA LEU A 75 -1.39 4.79 13.80
C LEU A 75 -1.51 4.90 15.33
N THR A 76 -0.39 4.97 16.08
CA THR A 76 -0.39 4.83 17.54
C THR A 76 -0.11 6.13 18.28
N THR A 77 0.46 7.14 17.62
CA THR A 77 0.75 8.43 18.21
C THR A 77 -0.04 9.55 17.55
N GLU A 78 -0.33 10.65 18.26
CA GLU A 78 -1.04 11.81 17.70
C GLU A 78 -0.22 12.49 16.60
N GLU A 79 1.09 12.61 16.81
CA GLU A 79 2.01 13.18 15.82
C GLU A 79 2.10 12.28 14.57
N GLY A 80 2.20 10.97 14.78
CA GLY A 80 2.22 9.98 13.69
C GLY A 80 0.96 10.01 12.85
N VAL A 81 -0.21 10.14 13.48
CA VAL A 81 -1.50 10.28 12.78
C VAL A 81 -1.55 11.55 11.93
N ALA A 82 -1.07 12.68 12.48
CA ALA A 82 -1.03 13.94 11.72
C ALA A 82 -0.14 13.79 10.47
N ARG A 83 1.00 13.13 10.61
CA ARG A 83 1.95 12.88 9.50
C ARG A 83 1.39 11.90 8.47
N ILE A 84 0.82 10.77 8.91
CA ILE A 84 0.28 9.78 7.96
C ILE A 84 -0.84 10.39 7.11
N LEU A 85 -1.71 11.19 7.68
CA LEU A 85 -2.80 11.84 6.94
C LEU A 85 -2.31 12.91 5.97
N SER A 86 -1.33 13.73 6.38
CA SER A 86 -0.72 14.74 5.51
C SER A 86 -0.02 14.08 4.32
N THR A 87 0.82 13.08 4.57
CA THR A 87 1.59 12.41 3.50
C THR A 87 0.73 11.45 2.66
N ALA A 88 -0.39 10.97 3.21
CA ALA A 88 -1.38 10.22 2.43
C ALA A 88 -2.06 11.12 1.38
N GLU A 89 -2.34 12.38 1.70
CA GLU A 89 -2.89 13.29 0.70
C GLU A 89 -1.89 13.62 -0.41
N GLU A 90 -0.60 13.74 -0.08
CA GLU A 90 0.46 13.86 -1.09
C GLU A 90 0.56 12.62 -1.97
N SER A 91 0.45 11.43 -1.36
CA SER A 91 0.46 10.15 -2.08
C SER A 91 -0.75 9.98 -3.01
N LEU A 92 -1.91 10.51 -2.63
CA LEU A 92 -3.09 10.52 -3.49
C LEU A 92 -2.89 11.37 -4.74
N ARG A 93 -2.24 12.54 -4.62
CA ARG A 93 -1.88 13.37 -5.79
C ARG A 93 -0.86 12.67 -6.70
N ALA A 94 0.10 11.95 -6.11
CA ALA A 94 1.01 11.10 -6.87
C ALA A 94 0.25 9.97 -7.59
N ALA A 95 -0.69 9.31 -6.90
CA ALA A 95 -1.53 8.27 -7.45
C ALA A 95 -2.41 8.76 -8.60
N GLU A 96 -2.94 9.99 -8.53
CA GLU A 96 -3.65 10.61 -9.65
C GLU A 96 -2.76 10.76 -10.87
N THR A 97 -1.51 11.18 -10.69
CA THR A 97 -0.55 11.37 -11.78
C THR A 97 -0.31 10.08 -12.56
N ILE A 98 -0.16 8.96 -11.88
CA ILE A 98 0.14 7.65 -12.49
C ILE A 98 -1.10 6.75 -12.63
N ASP A 99 -2.28 7.26 -12.25
CA ASP A 99 -3.57 6.55 -12.24
C ASP A 99 -3.55 5.24 -11.43
N CYS A 100 -2.90 5.27 -10.27
CA CYS A 100 -2.86 4.13 -9.38
C CYS A 100 -4.14 4.06 -8.52
N PRO A 101 -4.93 2.98 -8.59
CA PRO A 101 -6.20 2.89 -7.89
C PRO A 101 -6.08 2.56 -6.39
N ARG A 102 -4.98 1.94 -5.97
CA ARG A 102 -4.83 1.42 -4.60
C ARG A 102 -3.58 1.96 -3.93
N LEU A 103 -3.74 2.40 -2.69
CA LEU A 103 -2.67 2.94 -1.87
C LEU A 103 -2.53 2.07 -0.62
N ASN A 104 -1.36 1.46 -0.46
CA ASN A 104 -1.07 0.57 0.64
C ASN A 104 -0.48 1.31 1.84
N PHE A 105 -0.87 0.94 3.06
CA PHE A 105 -0.31 1.51 4.29
C PHE A 105 -0.18 0.45 5.39
N HIS A 106 0.65 0.74 6.38
CA HIS A 106 0.98 -0.11 7.52
C HIS A 106 0.65 0.59 8.84
N GLY A 107 0.77 -0.13 9.94
CA GLY A 107 0.57 0.45 11.27
C GLY A 107 1.59 1.54 11.64
N THR A 108 2.74 1.59 10.97
CA THR A 108 3.80 2.61 11.11
C THR A 108 4.63 2.69 9.84
N GLY A 109 5.35 3.80 9.67
CA GLY A 109 6.38 3.92 8.63
C GLY A 109 7.47 2.88 8.80
N LEU A 110 8.02 2.41 7.68
CA LEU A 110 9.12 1.46 7.65
C LEU A 110 10.41 2.18 7.22
N GLY A 111 11.42 2.09 8.06
CA GLY A 111 12.76 2.59 7.77
C GLY A 111 13.63 1.61 7.02
N GLY A 112 14.94 1.86 7.01
CA GLY A 112 15.91 0.98 6.35
C GLY A 112 15.80 -0.47 6.80
N GLY A 113 15.80 -1.40 5.86
CA GLY A 113 15.64 -2.83 6.14
C GLY A 113 14.23 -3.23 6.58
N GLY A 114 13.22 -2.37 6.39
CA GLY A 114 11.84 -2.66 6.79
C GLY A 114 11.56 -2.50 8.28
N ILE A 115 12.48 -1.92 9.05
CA ILE A 115 12.32 -1.75 10.51
C ILE A 115 11.27 -0.67 10.81
N PRO A 116 10.29 -0.95 11.70
CA PRO A 116 9.30 0.02 12.11
C PRO A 116 9.91 1.29 12.68
N VAL A 117 9.48 2.46 12.20
CA VAL A 117 9.94 3.77 12.73
C VAL A 117 9.42 3.97 14.15
N VAL A 118 8.17 3.58 14.40
CA VAL A 118 7.57 3.55 15.74
C VAL A 118 7.20 2.10 16.06
N ALA A 119 8.05 1.42 16.82
CA ALA A 119 7.77 0.06 17.26
C ALA A 119 6.75 0.05 18.40
N ASN A 120 5.65 -0.68 18.22
CA ASN A 120 4.63 -0.92 19.24
C ASN A 120 4.00 -2.30 19.04
N ALA A 121 4.68 -3.34 19.52
CA ALA A 121 4.22 -4.73 19.38
C ALA A 121 2.92 -5.06 20.14
N HIS A 122 2.53 -4.19 21.09
CA HIS A 122 1.38 -4.38 21.97
C HIS A 122 0.55 -3.10 22.07
N PRO A 123 -0.17 -2.72 21.01
CA PRO A 123 -1.00 -1.52 21.01
C PRO A 123 -2.02 -1.54 22.15
N THR A 124 -2.13 -0.42 22.86
CA THR A 124 -3.12 -0.24 23.94
C THR A 124 -4.52 -0.07 23.36
N PRO A 125 -5.60 -0.18 24.19
CA PRO A 125 -6.95 0.14 23.73
C PRO A 125 -7.08 1.56 23.15
N GLY A 126 -6.34 2.54 23.69
CA GLY A 126 -6.29 3.90 23.15
C GLY A 126 -5.69 3.96 21.76
N ASP A 127 -4.64 3.17 21.50
CA ASP A 127 -4.02 3.06 20.17
C ASP A 127 -4.98 2.43 19.15
N TRP A 128 -5.75 1.43 19.57
CA TRP A 128 -6.79 0.82 18.72
C TRP A 128 -7.86 1.83 18.31
N LEU A 129 -8.36 2.63 19.26
CA LEU A 129 -9.36 3.67 18.96
C LEU A 129 -8.80 4.72 18.00
N ARG A 130 -7.56 5.15 18.22
CA ARG A 130 -6.86 6.09 17.35
C ARG A 130 -6.65 5.52 15.95
N ALA A 131 -6.25 4.26 15.84
CA ALA A 131 -6.05 3.57 14.57
C ALA A 131 -7.37 3.46 13.77
N VAL A 132 -8.49 3.11 14.42
CA VAL A 132 -9.81 3.06 13.78
C VAL A 132 -10.22 4.44 13.25
N ASP A 133 -10.07 5.51 14.05
CA ASP A 133 -10.38 6.88 13.61
C ASP A 133 -9.52 7.29 12.42
N THR A 134 -8.21 6.99 12.49
CA THR A 134 -7.28 7.30 11.40
C THR A 134 -7.64 6.55 10.12
N CYS A 135 -7.98 5.27 10.22
CA CYS A 135 -8.41 4.47 9.07
C CYS A 135 -9.70 5.02 8.44
N ARG A 136 -10.66 5.51 9.22
CA ARG A 136 -11.86 6.19 8.71
C ARG A 136 -11.50 7.45 7.93
N ARG A 137 -10.64 8.27 8.47
CA ARG A 137 -10.16 9.50 7.82
C ARG A 137 -9.39 9.22 6.53
N LEU A 138 -8.59 8.14 6.50
CA LEU A 138 -7.92 7.67 5.27
C LEU A 138 -8.94 7.20 4.24
N ALA A 139 -9.97 6.45 4.65
CA ALA A 139 -11.03 6.00 3.75
C ALA A 139 -11.78 7.18 3.13
N GLU A 140 -12.21 8.15 3.95
CA GLU A 140 -12.86 9.39 3.48
C GLU A 140 -11.95 10.19 2.54
N LEU A 141 -10.65 10.23 2.82
CA LEU A 141 -9.67 10.88 1.98
C LEU A 141 -9.57 10.16 0.63
N GLY A 142 -9.47 8.83 0.65
CA GLY A 142 -9.45 8.01 -0.55
C GLY A 142 -10.71 8.20 -1.42
N GLU A 143 -11.89 8.21 -0.81
CA GLU A 143 -13.17 8.45 -1.51
C GLU A 143 -13.17 9.77 -2.28
N ARG A 144 -12.65 10.86 -1.67
CA ARG A 144 -12.56 12.17 -2.34
C ARG A 144 -11.70 12.17 -3.60
N TYR A 145 -10.71 11.28 -3.65
CA TYR A 145 -9.80 11.11 -4.80
C TYR A 145 -10.19 9.94 -5.71
N GLY A 146 -11.27 9.21 -5.38
CA GLY A 146 -11.66 8.01 -6.13
C GLY A 146 -10.61 6.88 -6.03
N ARG A 147 -9.92 6.78 -4.89
CA ARG A 147 -8.87 5.79 -4.62
C ARG A 147 -9.18 4.99 -3.36
N ILE A 148 -8.57 3.82 -3.23
CA ILE A 148 -8.78 2.91 -2.10
C ILE A 148 -7.49 2.81 -1.30
N PHE A 149 -7.57 3.00 0.02
CA PHE A 149 -6.50 2.63 0.93
C PHE A 149 -6.64 1.16 1.35
N THR A 150 -5.54 0.43 1.32
CA THR A 150 -5.43 -0.96 1.77
C THR A 150 -4.49 -1.05 2.95
N LEU A 151 -4.94 -1.64 4.06
CA LEU A 151 -4.10 -1.88 5.23
C LEU A 151 -3.42 -3.25 5.09
N GLU A 152 -2.11 -3.26 5.12
CA GLU A 152 -1.30 -4.47 4.97
C GLU A 152 -0.92 -5.06 6.33
N ASN A 153 -1.13 -6.38 6.48
CA ASN A 153 -0.50 -7.15 7.55
C ASN A 153 0.94 -7.50 7.19
N LEU A 154 1.83 -7.49 8.18
CA LEU A 154 3.26 -7.63 7.98
C LEU A 154 3.84 -8.84 8.73
N ASN A 155 4.97 -9.36 8.23
CA ASN A 155 5.74 -10.39 8.89
C ASN A 155 6.55 -9.79 10.06
N THR A 156 6.04 -9.87 11.27
CA THR A 156 6.73 -9.36 12.48
C THR A 156 7.75 -10.33 13.06
N ALA A 157 7.80 -11.56 12.56
CA ALA A 157 8.73 -12.57 13.06
C ALA A 157 10.14 -12.39 12.50
N VAL A 158 10.28 -11.84 11.30
CA VAL A 158 11.56 -11.72 10.60
C VAL A 158 11.80 -10.28 10.14
N ASP A 159 10.91 -9.72 9.32
CA ASP A 159 11.21 -8.50 8.55
C ASP A 159 10.79 -7.20 9.26
N HIS A 160 9.68 -7.23 10.03
CA HIS A 160 9.09 -6.01 10.60
C HIS A 160 8.81 -6.16 12.11
N PRO A 161 9.81 -6.50 12.95
CA PRO A 161 9.59 -6.78 14.37
C PRO A 161 9.06 -5.52 15.10
N GLY A 162 7.95 -5.70 15.83
CA GLY A 162 7.34 -4.61 16.58
C GLY A 162 6.40 -3.71 15.78
N CYS A 163 6.12 -4.00 14.51
CA CYS A 163 5.12 -3.24 13.76
C CYS A 163 3.73 -3.40 14.41
N PRO A 164 3.03 -2.28 14.74
CA PRO A 164 1.69 -2.35 15.31
C PRO A 164 0.66 -2.81 14.27
N PHE A 165 -0.38 -3.48 14.74
CA PHE A 165 -1.50 -3.96 13.91
C PHE A 165 -1.09 -4.86 12.73
N ALA A 166 0.04 -5.54 12.84
CA ALA A 166 0.64 -6.27 11.73
C ALA A 166 0.08 -7.69 11.54
N ARG A 167 -0.70 -8.22 12.48
CA ARG A 167 -1.32 -9.54 12.33
C ARG A 167 -2.55 -9.43 11.43
N ALA A 168 -2.81 -10.47 10.65
CA ALA A 168 -4.03 -10.53 9.81
C ALA A 168 -5.32 -10.38 10.62
N SER A 169 -5.35 -10.85 11.90
CA SER A 169 -6.46 -10.62 12.82
C SER A 169 -6.66 -9.15 13.16
N ASP A 170 -5.57 -8.42 13.34
CA ASP A 170 -5.58 -7.01 13.74
C ASP A 170 -6.03 -6.14 12.56
N THR A 171 -5.47 -6.38 11.38
CA THR A 171 -5.87 -5.74 10.13
C THR A 171 -7.36 -5.95 9.86
N ARG A 172 -7.83 -7.21 9.98
CA ARG A 172 -9.25 -7.53 9.82
C ARG A 172 -10.13 -6.79 10.84
N ALA A 173 -9.69 -6.69 12.08
CA ALA A 173 -10.44 -6.00 13.13
C ALA A 173 -10.55 -4.49 12.85
N LEU A 174 -9.45 -3.85 12.42
CA LEU A 174 -9.44 -2.44 12.03
C LEU A 174 -10.37 -2.19 10.82
N VAL A 175 -10.24 -2.98 9.76
CA VAL A 175 -11.09 -2.84 8.56
C VAL A 175 -12.57 -3.05 8.90
N ALA A 176 -12.91 -4.02 9.76
CA ALA A 176 -14.29 -4.24 10.18
C ALA A 176 -14.85 -3.11 11.05
N ALA A 177 -14.00 -2.39 11.79
CA ALA A 177 -14.40 -1.26 12.62
C ALA A 177 -14.53 0.05 11.81
N VAL A 178 -13.91 0.15 10.66
CA VAL A 178 -14.10 1.24 9.71
C VAL A 178 -15.41 0.96 8.99
N ASP A 179 -16.48 1.64 9.39
CA ASP A 179 -17.86 1.47 8.85
C ASP A 179 -17.95 2.04 7.41
N SER A 180 -16.97 1.71 6.58
CA SER A 180 -16.98 1.99 5.15
C SER A 180 -17.30 0.68 4.42
N PRO A 181 -18.24 0.68 3.47
CA PRO A 181 -18.49 -0.51 2.69
C PRO A 181 -17.19 -0.94 2.01
N PRO A 182 -16.85 -2.24 2.02
CA PRO A 182 -15.72 -2.72 1.26
C PRO A 182 -16.00 -2.38 -0.21
N THR A 183 -15.25 -1.43 -0.75
CA THR A 183 -15.23 -1.22 -2.19
C THR A 183 -14.47 -2.38 -2.78
N CYS A 184 -15.16 -3.52 -2.91
CA CYS A 184 -14.67 -4.64 -3.69
C CYS A 184 -14.72 -4.21 -5.16
N GLY A 185 -13.54 -3.88 -5.69
CA GLY A 185 -13.34 -3.79 -7.12
C GLY A 185 -12.78 -5.10 -7.65
#